data_0685d1566910158a5dfc37013e19acbd
#
_entry.id   0685d1566910158a5dfc37013e19acbd
#
_cell.length_a   1.000
_cell.length_b   1.000
_cell.length_c   1.000
_cell.angle_alpha   90.00
_cell.angle_beta   90.00
_cell.angle_gamma   90.00
#
_symmetry.space_group_name_H-M   'P 1'
#
loop_
_entity.id
_entity.type
_entity.pdbx_description
1 polymer ?
#
loop_
_entity_poly.entity_id
_entity_poly.type
_entity_poly.pdbx_seq_one_letter_code
_entity_poly.pdbx_strand_id
1 'polypeptide(L)'
;MIKIERKETPHTQEAMDDLQEACNTGRSYNTEHVNQALQEVFHGKCYICENKEATSYQIEHLIPHRGDKKLKYDWNNLFWVCAHCNNIKSDKYEPILNCTTEPVEHLIAFRKTGYFGTDEKLEFVPVKDDNVAIRNTILLLNDAYYGTTPQKKMEARIIRRTLRKDLSKFKEYVREYQEAENEEEKEDIAMLLKRELKDSSAFTAFKRWLIWDNEEKYGELEKFIPENQKKKLFDI
;
A
#
# COMPACT_ATOMS: atom_id res chain seq x y z
N MET A 1 -2.06 -2.30 -1.06
CA MET A 1 -2.69 -1.31 -0.13
C MET A 1 -2.83 -1.95 1.24
N ILE A 2 -2.24 -1.37 2.26
CA ILE A 2 -2.29 -1.84 3.65
C ILE A 2 -2.82 -0.73 4.55
N LYS A 3 -3.23 -1.07 5.77
CA LYS A 3 -3.55 -0.05 6.77
C LYS A 3 -2.32 0.80 7.09
N ILE A 4 -2.49 2.11 7.08
CA ILE A 4 -1.46 3.10 7.44
C ILE A 4 -2.01 3.94 8.59
N GLU A 5 -1.31 3.96 9.72
CA GLU A 5 -1.65 4.86 10.81
C GLU A 5 -1.16 6.27 10.51
N ARG A 6 -2.05 7.27 10.59
CA ARG A 6 -1.66 8.67 10.51
C ARG A 6 -1.06 9.12 11.84
N LYS A 7 0.20 8.74 12.07
CA LYS A 7 0.96 9.24 13.21
C LYS A 7 1.40 10.68 12.94
N GLU A 8 1.46 11.49 13.99
CA GLU A 8 2.08 12.79 13.88
C GLU A 8 3.56 12.63 13.48
N THR A 9 3.96 13.43 12.51
CA THR A 9 5.34 13.54 12.03
C THR A 9 5.87 14.93 12.34
N PRO A 10 7.18 15.18 12.23
CA PRO A 10 7.73 16.52 12.46
C PRO A 10 7.05 17.64 11.63
N HIS A 11 6.55 17.30 10.43
CA HIS A 11 5.93 18.28 9.53
C HIS A 11 4.39 18.27 9.59
N THR A 12 3.75 17.45 10.42
CA THR A 12 2.28 17.33 10.44
C THR A 12 1.61 18.65 10.85
N GLN A 13 2.13 19.32 11.89
CA GLN A 13 1.55 20.56 12.36
C GLN A 13 1.69 21.67 11.31
N GLU A 14 2.87 21.82 10.73
CA GLU A 14 3.14 22.82 9.67
C GLU A 14 2.26 22.57 8.43
N ALA A 15 2.05 21.30 8.07
CA ALA A 15 1.15 20.91 6.99
C ALA A 15 -0.32 21.30 7.28
N MET A 16 -0.77 21.10 8.52
CA MET A 16 -2.13 21.49 8.92
C MET A 16 -2.31 23.01 8.93
N ASP A 17 -1.30 23.76 9.38
CA ASP A 17 -1.30 25.23 9.34
C ASP A 17 -1.34 25.75 7.90
N ASP A 18 -0.53 25.18 7.00
CA ASP A 18 -0.55 25.49 5.57
C ASP A 18 -1.93 25.24 4.95
N LEU A 19 -2.57 24.11 5.27
CA LEU A 19 -3.91 23.78 4.77
C LEU A 19 -4.96 24.75 5.29
N GLN A 20 -4.87 25.16 6.55
CA GLN A 20 -5.78 26.15 7.12
C GLN A 20 -5.62 27.51 6.45
N GLU A 21 -4.39 27.98 6.21
CA GLU A 21 -4.12 29.21 5.48
C GLU A 21 -4.63 29.12 4.03
N ALA A 22 -4.32 28.00 3.34
CA ALA A 22 -4.76 27.76 1.97
C ALA A 22 -6.30 27.74 1.84
N CYS A 23 -7.00 27.17 2.82
CA CYS A 23 -8.47 27.16 2.88
C CYS A 23 -9.03 28.59 2.97
N ASN A 24 -8.43 29.44 3.80
CA ASN A 24 -8.86 30.84 4.01
C ASN A 24 -8.57 31.71 2.79
N THR A 25 -7.42 31.52 2.14
CA THR A 25 -6.94 32.38 1.05
C THR A 25 -7.28 31.87 -0.35
N GLY A 26 -7.72 30.60 -0.49
CA GLY A 26 -7.95 29.93 -1.78
C GLY A 26 -6.66 29.50 -2.49
N ARG A 27 -5.52 29.51 -1.80
CA ARG A 27 -4.23 29.05 -2.34
C ARG A 27 -4.19 27.53 -2.55
N SER A 28 -3.08 27.03 -3.10
CA SER A 28 -2.85 25.60 -3.30
C SER A 28 -2.68 24.88 -1.96
N TYR A 29 -3.25 23.68 -1.84
CA TYR A 29 -2.96 22.73 -0.75
C TYR A 29 -1.63 22.00 -0.95
N ASN A 30 -1.05 22.06 -2.14
CA ASN A 30 0.20 21.38 -2.49
C ASN A 30 1.38 22.26 -2.08
N THR A 31 1.69 22.26 -0.78
CA THR A 31 2.81 22.97 -0.18
C THR A 31 3.95 22.01 0.14
N GLU A 32 5.12 22.54 0.49
CA GLU A 32 6.28 21.72 0.85
C GLU A 32 5.99 20.89 2.12
N HIS A 33 5.46 21.50 3.18
CA HIS A 33 5.15 20.81 4.44
C HIS A 33 4.09 19.71 4.25
N VAL A 34 3.04 19.97 3.44
CA VAL A 34 2.03 18.94 3.14
C VAL A 34 2.64 17.75 2.40
N ASN A 35 3.54 18.00 1.43
CA ASN A 35 4.23 16.94 0.72
C ASN A 35 5.14 16.13 1.66
N GLN A 36 5.93 16.80 2.51
CA GLN A 36 6.84 16.15 3.46
C GLN A 36 6.05 15.30 4.48
N ALA A 37 5.03 15.88 5.10
CA ALA A 37 4.20 15.17 6.06
C ALA A 37 3.50 13.94 5.47
N LEU A 38 2.93 14.06 4.26
CA LEU A 38 2.30 12.92 3.59
C LEU A 38 3.32 11.85 3.19
N GLN A 39 4.50 12.25 2.69
CA GLN A 39 5.58 11.32 2.38
C GLN A 39 6.01 10.53 3.62
N GLU A 40 6.15 11.17 4.76
CA GLU A 40 6.51 10.53 6.04
C GLU A 40 5.41 9.57 6.50
N VAL A 41 4.15 10.03 6.58
CA VAL A 41 2.98 9.23 6.98
C VAL A 41 2.84 7.97 6.12
N PHE A 42 3.01 8.10 4.82
CA PHE A 42 2.90 6.97 3.86
C PHE A 42 4.23 6.25 3.61
N HIS A 43 5.27 6.55 4.40
CA HIS A 43 6.61 5.93 4.32
C HIS A 43 7.24 6.01 2.91
N GLY A 44 6.96 7.07 2.16
CA GLY A 44 7.44 7.28 0.80
C GLY A 44 6.87 6.32 -0.23
N LYS A 45 5.79 5.57 0.06
CA LYS A 45 5.16 4.65 -0.88
C LYS A 45 3.77 5.12 -1.32
N CYS A 46 3.41 4.77 -2.54
CA CYS A 46 2.05 4.98 -3.05
C CYS A 46 1.03 4.19 -2.22
N TYR A 47 -0.02 4.86 -1.70
CA TYR A 47 -1.02 4.18 -0.87
C TYR A 47 -1.81 3.10 -1.62
N ILE A 48 -1.91 3.20 -2.96
CA ILE A 48 -2.65 2.23 -3.79
C ILE A 48 -1.76 1.02 -4.12
N CYS A 49 -0.65 1.23 -4.85
CA CYS A 49 0.16 0.11 -5.36
C CYS A 49 1.35 -0.26 -4.47
N GLU A 50 1.58 0.44 -3.37
CA GLU A 50 2.69 0.25 -2.42
C GLU A 50 4.10 0.35 -3.03
N ASN A 51 4.23 0.81 -4.27
CA ASN A 51 5.54 1.05 -4.89
C ASN A 51 6.24 2.24 -4.25
N LYS A 52 7.55 2.11 -3.97
CA LYS A 52 8.44 3.16 -3.45
C LYS A 52 9.39 3.72 -4.51
N GLU A 53 9.47 3.09 -5.67
CA GLU A 53 10.39 3.44 -6.75
C GLU A 53 9.68 4.20 -7.90
N ALA A 54 8.57 4.89 -7.60
CA ALA A 54 7.92 5.71 -8.61
C ALA A 54 8.73 6.99 -8.86
N THR A 55 8.82 7.41 -10.12
CA THR A 55 9.56 8.62 -10.53
C THR A 55 8.83 9.91 -10.17
N SER A 56 7.53 9.84 -9.88
CA SER A 56 6.71 11.00 -9.54
C SER A 56 5.61 10.62 -8.57
N TYR A 57 5.44 11.45 -7.55
CA TYR A 57 4.37 11.36 -6.57
C TYR A 57 3.52 12.64 -6.58
N GLN A 58 2.30 12.52 -6.13
CA GLN A 58 1.31 13.59 -6.10
C GLN A 58 0.49 13.47 -4.81
N ILE A 59 -0.14 14.61 -4.43
CA ILE A 59 -1.18 14.64 -3.40
C ILE A 59 -2.51 14.35 -4.09
N GLU A 60 -3.27 13.41 -3.56
CA GLU A 60 -4.55 12.99 -4.09
C GLU A 60 -5.63 13.06 -3.00
N HIS A 61 -6.85 13.32 -3.40
CA HIS A 61 -8.01 13.30 -2.50
C HIS A 61 -8.68 11.92 -2.54
N LEU A 62 -8.76 11.24 -1.40
CA LEU A 62 -9.47 9.97 -1.30
C LEU A 62 -10.91 10.12 -1.81
N ILE A 63 -11.60 11.14 -1.30
CA ILE A 63 -12.92 11.59 -1.77
C ILE A 63 -12.71 12.83 -2.64
N PRO A 64 -13.03 12.79 -3.94
CA PRO A 64 -12.90 13.95 -4.81
C PRO A 64 -13.64 15.15 -4.27
N HIS A 65 -12.93 16.26 -4.13
CA HIS A 65 -13.49 17.44 -3.47
C HIS A 65 -14.55 18.19 -4.30
N ARG A 66 -14.57 18.05 -5.63
CA ARG A 66 -15.57 18.64 -6.55
C ARG A 66 -15.90 20.11 -6.26
N GLY A 67 -14.92 20.88 -5.78
CA GLY A 67 -15.08 22.30 -5.38
C GLY A 67 -15.44 22.53 -3.91
N ASP A 68 -15.76 21.48 -3.15
CA ASP A 68 -15.98 21.59 -1.71
C ASP A 68 -14.65 21.89 -0.99
N LYS A 69 -14.60 23.07 -0.36
CA LYS A 69 -13.42 23.52 0.37
C LYS A 69 -13.10 22.65 1.58
N LYS A 70 -14.10 22.09 2.25
CA LYS A 70 -13.89 21.21 3.41
C LYS A 70 -13.13 19.95 2.99
N LEU A 71 -13.58 19.31 1.90
CA LEU A 71 -12.90 18.13 1.36
C LEU A 71 -11.53 18.47 0.74
N LYS A 72 -11.40 19.66 0.11
CA LYS A 72 -10.17 20.07 -0.59
C LYS A 72 -9.00 20.28 0.36
N TYR A 73 -9.24 20.80 1.55
CA TYR A 73 -8.21 21.16 2.52
C TYR A 73 -8.22 20.25 3.76
N ASP A 74 -8.99 19.17 3.74
CA ASP A 74 -9.03 18.18 4.83
C ASP A 74 -7.77 17.29 4.78
N TRP A 75 -6.93 17.43 5.81
CA TRP A 75 -5.74 16.58 5.99
C TRP A 75 -6.07 15.09 5.87
N ASN A 76 -7.19 14.64 6.44
CA ASN A 76 -7.60 13.24 6.41
C ASN A 76 -8.06 12.75 5.03
N ASN A 77 -8.34 13.68 4.12
CA ASN A 77 -8.70 13.40 2.74
C ASN A 77 -7.52 13.45 1.76
N LEU A 78 -6.32 13.85 2.22
CA LEU A 78 -5.12 13.95 1.38
C LEU A 78 -4.25 12.69 1.52
N PHE A 79 -3.82 12.13 0.39
CA PHE A 79 -3.07 10.87 0.32
C PHE A 79 -1.85 10.98 -0.59
N TRP A 80 -0.77 10.25 -0.25
CA TRP A 80 0.45 10.17 -1.04
C TRP A 80 0.33 9.07 -2.10
N VAL A 81 0.37 9.46 -3.36
CA VAL A 81 0.11 8.54 -4.48
C VAL A 81 1.12 8.75 -5.61
N CYS A 82 1.50 7.70 -6.32
CA CYS A 82 2.28 7.84 -7.55
C CYS A 82 1.40 8.36 -8.70
N ALA A 83 2.00 9.10 -9.63
CA ALA A 83 1.29 9.70 -10.77
C ALA A 83 0.49 8.67 -11.60
N HIS A 84 1.00 7.45 -11.76
CA HIS A 84 0.29 6.37 -12.44
C HIS A 84 -1.04 6.03 -11.76
N CYS A 85 -1.01 5.75 -10.46
CA CYS A 85 -2.22 5.38 -9.69
C CYS A 85 -3.19 6.54 -9.56
N ASN A 86 -2.71 7.78 -9.40
CA ASN A 86 -3.56 8.96 -9.36
C ASN A 86 -4.35 9.13 -10.67
N ASN A 87 -3.67 9.03 -11.81
CA ASN A 87 -4.32 9.10 -13.12
C ASN A 87 -5.32 7.97 -13.39
N ILE A 88 -5.10 6.77 -12.81
CA ILE A 88 -6.04 5.65 -12.94
C ILE A 88 -7.26 5.89 -12.06
N LYS A 89 -7.04 6.24 -10.78
CA LYS A 89 -8.14 6.45 -9.84
C LYS A 89 -9.07 7.56 -10.33
N SER A 90 -8.53 8.76 -10.58
CA SER A 90 -9.37 9.88 -10.98
C SER A 90 -10.58 10.01 -10.02
N ASP A 91 -11.80 10.14 -10.54
CA ASP A 91 -13.08 10.16 -9.80
C ASP A 91 -13.97 8.92 -10.07
N LYS A 92 -13.36 7.83 -10.59
CA LYS A 92 -14.12 6.68 -11.13
C LYS A 92 -14.50 5.64 -10.08
N TYR A 93 -13.72 5.51 -9.00
CA TYR A 93 -13.85 4.40 -8.06
C TYR A 93 -14.34 4.90 -6.71
N GLU A 94 -15.58 5.34 -6.63
CA GLU A 94 -16.17 5.84 -5.39
C GLU A 94 -17.36 4.99 -4.95
N PRO A 95 -17.42 4.67 -3.64
CA PRO A 95 -16.38 4.80 -2.63
C PRO A 95 -15.31 3.72 -2.75
N ILE A 96 -14.07 3.99 -2.27
CA ILE A 96 -13.03 2.99 -2.05
C ILE A 96 -12.70 2.90 -0.56
N LEU A 97 -12.04 1.81 -0.16
CA LEU A 97 -11.57 1.63 1.22
C LEU A 97 -10.57 2.72 1.61
N ASN A 98 -10.73 3.28 2.80
CA ASN A 98 -9.79 4.22 3.38
C ASN A 98 -8.71 3.48 4.17
N CYS A 99 -7.52 3.34 3.61
CA CYS A 99 -6.43 2.61 4.23
C CYS A 99 -5.87 3.25 5.52
N THR A 100 -6.30 4.46 5.88
CA THR A 100 -5.91 5.06 7.17
C THR A 100 -6.86 4.70 8.31
N THR A 101 -8.05 4.23 8.00
CA THR A 101 -9.06 3.81 8.98
C THR A 101 -9.39 2.32 8.92
N GLU A 102 -9.26 1.69 7.74
CA GLU A 102 -9.66 0.31 7.48
C GLU A 102 -8.44 -0.58 7.21
N PRO A 103 -8.41 -1.82 7.71
CA PRO A 103 -7.36 -2.79 7.46
C PRO A 103 -7.52 -3.45 6.09
N VAL A 104 -7.17 -2.73 5.02
CA VAL A 104 -7.45 -3.13 3.62
C VAL A 104 -6.90 -4.51 3.30
N GLU A 105 -5.70 -4.84 3.77
CA GLU A 105 -5.06 -6.15 3.57
C GLU A 105 -5.76 -7.30 4.30
N HIS A 106 -6.67 -7.00 5.24
CA HIS A 106 -7.52 -8.01 5.88
C HIS A 106 -8.88 -8.15 5.21
N LEU A 107 -9.26 -7.17 4.40
CA LEU A 107 -10.53 -7.16 3.65
C LEU A 107 -10.33 -7.66 2.22
N ILE A 108 -9.15 -7.48 1.64
CA ILE A 108 -8.79 -7.89 0.28
C ILE A 108 -7.51 -8.73 0.33
N ALA A 109 -7.55 -9.92 -0.26
CA ALA A 109 -6.38 -10.76 -0.46
C ALA A 109 -5.54 -10.26 -1.64
N PHE A 110 -4.22 -10.20 -1.46
CA PHE A 110 -3.23 -9.76 -2.45
C PHE A 110 -2.38 -10.96 -2.86
N ARG A 111 -2.75 -11.63 -3.94
CA ARG A 111 -2.11 -12.87 -4.38
C ARG A 111 -1.31 -12.67 -5.65
N LYS A 112 -0.17 -13.34 -5.70
CA LYS A 112 0.62 -13.49 -6.93
C LYS A 112 0.80 -14.97 -7.22
N THR A 113 0.21 -15.42 -8.31
CA THR A 113 0.29 -16.81 -8.79
C THR A 113 1.13 -16.90 -10.08
N GLY A 114 1.53 -18.12 -10.43
CA GLY A 114 2.32 -18.41 -11.63
C GLY A 114 3.81 -18.04 -11.51
N TYR A 115 4.56 -18.47 -12.52
CA TYR A 115 5.98 -18.23 -12.68
C TYR A 115 6.24 -17.09 -13.67
N PHE A 116 7.51 -16.77 -13.91
CA PHE A 116 7.93 -15.76 -14.86
C PHE A 116 7.39 -16.04 -16.26
N GLY A 117 6.90 -15.00 -16.93
CA GLY A 117 6.47 -15.06 -18.31
C GLY A 117 4.97 -14.94 -18.47
N THR A 118 4.33 -15.88 -19.15
CA THR A 118 2.93 -15.82 -19.56
C THR A 118 1.94 -16.10 -18.45
N ASP A 119 2.34 -16.83 -17.41
CA ASP A 119 1.43 -17.38 -16.40
C ASP A 119 1.37 -16.54 -15.12
N GLU A 120 2.12 -15.44 -15.06
CA GLU A 120 2.11 -14.55 -13.90
C GLU A 120 0.79 -13.80 -13.80
N LYS A 121 0.07 -14.02 -12.71
CA LYS A 121 -1.20 -13.37 -12.42
C LYS A 121 -1.20 -12.74 -11.03
N LEU A 122 -1.70 -11.52 -10.94
CA LEU A 122 -2.05 -10.87 -9.69
C LEU A 122 -3.55 -10.96 -9.49
N GLU A 123 -3.95 -11.35 -8.30
CA GLU A 123 -5.36 -11.50 -7.93
C GLU A 123 -5.66 -10.69 -6.69
N PHE A 124 -6.73 -9.92 -6.77
CA PHE A 124 -7.29 -9.16 -5.67
C PHE A 124 -8.70 -9.68 -5.44
N VAL A 125 -8.95 -10.32 -4.30
CA VAL A 125 -10.24 -10.95 -4.00
C VAL A 125 -10.73 -10.56 -2.61
N PRO A 126 -12.05 -10.40 -2.40
CA PRO A 126 -12.56 -10.13 -1.07
C PRO A 126 -12.31 -11.32 -0.14
N VAL A 127 -12.01 -11.05 1.14
CA VAL A 127 -11.73 -12.10 2.15
C VAL A 127 -13.03 -12.70 2.69
N LYS A 128 -13.99 -11.88 3.05
CA LYS A 128 -15.30 -12.31 3.60
C LYS A 128 -16.45 -11.56 2.93
N ASP A 129 -16.50 -10.27 3.13
CA ASP A 129 -17.59 -9.41 2.69
C ASP A 129 -17.31 -8.81 1.32
N ASP A 130 -18.36 -8.60 0.56
CA ASP A 130 -18.32 -7.98 -0.76
C ASP A 130 -19.21 -6.74 -0.79
N ASN A 131 -18.75 -5.65 -0.18
CA ASN A 131 -19.43 -4.36 -0.26
C ASN A 131 -18.92 -3.50 -1.44
N VAL A 132 -19.60 -2.39 -1.71
CA VAL A 132 -19.28 -1.50 -2.83
C VAL A 132 -17.85 -0.95 -2.73
N ALA A 133 -17.39 -0.56 -1.53
CA ALA A 133 -16.05 -0.02 -1.35
C ALA A 133 -14.96 -1.08 -1.62
N ILE A 134 -15.19 -2.32 -1.18
CA ILE A 134 -14.28 -3.45 -1.46
C ILE A 134 -14.22 -3.72 -2.97
N ARG A 135 -15.38 -3.82 -3.67
CA ARG A 135 -15.43 -4.04 -5.12
C ARG A 135 -14.72 -2.95 -5.89
N ASN A 136 -14.98 -1.68 -5.57
CA ASN A 136 -14.35 -0.54 -6.22
C ASN A 136 -12.84 -0.50 -5.97
N THR A 137 -12.40 -0.84 -4.76
CA THR A 137 -10.97 -0.94 -4.42
C THR A 137 -10.30 -2.06 -5.21
N ILE A 138 -10.94 -3.22 -5.36
CA ILE A 138 -10.44 -4.33 -6.19
C ILE A 138 -10.34 -3.91 -7.66
N LEU A 139 -11.34 -3.23 -8.22
CA LEU A 139 -11.29 -2.70 -9.58
C LEU A 139 -10.14 -1.72 -9.75
N LEU A 140 -9.97 -0.76 -8.82
CA LEU A 140 -8.86 0.18 -8.83
C LEU A 140 -7.50 -0.53 -8.77
N LEU A 141 -7.34 -1.53 -7.90
CA LEU A 141 -6.10 -2.32 -7.80
C LEU A 141 -5.79 -3.06 -9.10
N ASN A 142 -6.80 -3.71 -9.71
CA ASN A 142 -6.63 -4.36 -11.01
C ASN A 142 -6.16 -3.36 -12.07
N ASP A 143 -6.82 -2.22 -12.19
CA ASP A 143 -6.47 -1.20 -13.17
C ASP A 143 -5.09 -0.56 -12.89
N ALA A 144 -4.71 -0.38 -11.64
CA ALA A 144 -3.38 0.09 -11.26
C ALA A 144 -2.27 -0.90 -11.65
N TYR A 145 -2.52 -2.20 -11.49
CA TYR A 145 -1.50 -3.22 -11.77
C TYR A 145 -1.52 -3.74 -13.22
N TYR A 146 -2.62 -3.58 -13.97
CA TYR A 146 -2.72 -4.07 -15.35
C TYR A 146 -2.79 -2.95 -16.39
N GLY A 147 -3.25 -1.75 -15.99
CA GLY A 147 -3.42 -0.58 -16.85
C GLY A 147 -4.65 -0.67 -17.75
N THR A 148 -5.28 0.49 -17.96
CA THR A 148 -6.52 0.64 -18.72
C THR A 148 -6.31 1.04 -20.19
N THR A 149 -5.14 1.63 -20.50
CA THR A 149 -4.77 2.08 -21.86
C THR A 149 -3.40 1.50 -22.23
N PRO A 150 -2.98 1.53 -23.52
CA PRO A 150 -1.65 1.08 -23.90
C PRO A 150 -0.52 1.69 -23.09
N GLN A 151 -0.55 3.01 -22.86
CA GLN A 151 0.43 3.70 -22.02
C GLN A 151 0.37 3.21 -20.57
N LYS A 152 -0.84 3.13 -19.98
CA LYS A 152 -1.01 2.66 -18.59
C LYS A 152 -0.59 1.19 -18.41
N LYS A 153 -0.75 0.37 -19.45
CA LYS A 153 -0.23 -1.02 -19.45
C LYS A 153 1.29 -1.07 -19.40
N MET A 154 1.98 -0.14 -20.06
CA MET A 154 3.45 -0.02 -19.97
C MET A 154 3.89 0.40 -18.57
N GLU A 155 3.27 1.43 -18.00
CA GLU A 155 3.54 1.90 -16.64
C GLU A 155 3.26 0.79 -15.60
N ALA A 156 2.12 0.12 -15.70
CA ALA A 156 1.76 -1.02 -14.85
C ALA A 156 2.76 -2.19 -14.96
N ARG A 157 3.35 -2.42 -16.15
CA ARG A 157 4.40 -3.44 -16.33
C ARG A 157 5.63 -3.11 -15.49
N ILE A 158 5.99 -1.83 -15.35
CA ILE A 158 7.11 -1.41 -14.51
C ILE A 158 6.80 -1.72 -13.04
N ILE A 159 5.59 -1.38 -12.56
CA ILE A 159 5.16 -1.67 -11.19
C ILE A 159 5.22 -3.19 -10.92
N ARG A 160 4.67 -4.02 -11.82
CA ARG A 160 4.73 -5.49 -11.66
C ARG A 160 6.17 -6.02 -11.68
N ARG A 161 7.07 -5.41 -12.46
CA ARG A 161 8.49 -5.78 -12.46
C ARG A 161 9.16 -5.46 -11.12
N THR A 162 8.88 -4.31 -10.55
CA THR A 162 9.38 -3.92 -9.22
C THR A 162 8.82 -4.83 -8.14
N LEU A 163 7.51 -5.09 -8.14
CA LEU A 163 6.86 -6.06 -7.24
C LEU A 163 7.51 -7.44 -7.31
N ARG A 164 7.78 -7.94 -8.53
CA ARG A 164 8.39 -9.25 -8.75
C ARG A 164 9.80 -9.32 -8.14
N LYS A 165 10.62 -8.28 -8.39
CA LYS A 165 11.96 -8.19 -7.82
C LYS A 165 11.93 -8.18 -6.29
N ASP A 166 11.04 -7.39 -5.71
CA ASP A 166 10.88 -7.27 -4.27
C ASP A 166 10.38 -8.57 -3.62
N LEU A 167 9.38 -9.23 -4.20
CA LEU A 167 8.90 -10.52 -3.73
C LEU A 167 9.94 -11.65 -3.89
N SER A 168 10.77 -11.61 -4.94
CA SER A 168 11.84 -12.60 -5.11
C SER A 168 12.88 -12.47 -4.00
N LYS A 169 13.24 -11.24 -3.65
CA LYS A 169 14.14 -10.97 -2.53
C LYS A 169 13.54 -11.42 -1.19
N PHE A 170 12.27 -11.12 -0.96
CA PHE A 170 11.58 -11.57 0.25
C PHE A 170 11.53 -13.10 0.38
N LYS A 171 11.24 -13.81 -0.73
CA LYS A 171 11.25 -15.28 -0.76
C LYS A 171 12.63 -15.87 -0.52
N GLU A 172 13.70 -15.18 -0.91
CA GLU A 172 15.07 -15.57 -0.61
C GLU A 172 15.34 -15.51 0.90
N TYR A 173 14.99 -14.43 1.56
CA TYR A 173 15.08 -14.33 3.02
C TYR A 173 14.26 -15.42 3.74
N VAL A 174 13.04 -15.73 3.24
CA VAL A 174 12.25 -16.83 3.81
C VAL A 174 12.96 -18.16 3.69
N ARG A 175 13.58 -18.46 2.54
CA ARG A 175 14.35 -19.68 2.31
C ARG A 175 15.57 -19.73 3.23
N GLU A 176 16.39 -18.69 3.24
CA GLU A 176 17.57 -18.59 4.10
C GLU A 176 17.21 -18.76 5.59
N TYR A 177 16.10 -18.17 6.04
CA TYR A 177 15.61 -18.35 7.42
C TYR A 177 15.27 -19.80 7.73
N GLN A 178 14.68 -20.55 6.78
CA GLN A 178 14.33 -21.96 6.96
C GLN A 178 15.55 -22.89 6.86
N GLU A 179 16.59 -22.49 6.12
CA GLU A 179 17.80 -23.27 5.89
C GLU A 179 18.94 -22.91 6.88
N ALA A 180 18.77 -21.87 7.73
CA ALA A 180 19.78 -21.40 8.67
C ALA A 180 20.26 -22.52 9.61
N GLU A 181 21.57 -22.74 9.68
CA GLU A 181 22.19 -23.84 10.42
C GLU A 181 22.41 -23.53 11.91
N ASN A 182 22.39 -22.24 12.29
CA ASN A 182 22.61 -21.79 13.67
C ASN A 182 21.71 -20.59 14.02
N GLU A 183 21.57 -20.33 15.33
CA GLU A 183 20.69 -19.28 15.83
C GLU A 183 21.17 -17.86 15.47
N GLU A 184 22.48 -17.60 15.38
CA GLU A 184 23.03 -16.30 15.02
C GLU A 184 22.63 -15.92 13.58
N GLU A 185 22.83 -16.83 12.63
CA GLU A 185 22.40 -16.65 11.24
C GLU A 185 20.88 -16.46 11.15
N LYS A 186 20.13 -17.24 11.92
CA LYS A 186 18.67 -17.16 11.96
C LYS A 186 18.17 -15.82 12.50
N GLU A 187 18.84 -15.26 13.51
CA GLU A 187 18.52 -13.93 14.07
C GLU A 187 18.78 -12.82 13.07
N ASP A 188 19.90 -12.87 12.33
CA ASP A 188 20.23 -11.88 11.29
C ASP A 188 19.17 -11.85 10.19
N ILE A 189 18.77 -13.02 9.70
CA ILE A 189 17.74 -13.13 8.66
C ILE A 189 16.37 -12.70 9.22
N ALA A 190 16.07 -13.02 10.49
CA ALA A 190 14.86 -12.59 11.16
C ALA A 190 14.72 -11.06 11.20
N MET A 191 15.81 -10.31 11.36
CA MET A 191 15.80 -8.85 11.29
C MET A 191 15.42 -8.36 9.89
N LEU A 192 15.91 -9.02 8.84
CA LEU A 192 15.53 -8.71 7.46
C LEU A 192 14.05 -8.99 7.21
N LEU A 193 13.54 -10.13 7.65
CA LEU A 193 12.13 -10.49 7.52
C LEU A 193 11.22 -9.51 8.27
N LYS A 194 11.58 -9.14 9.50
CA LYS A 194 10.86 -8.09 10.28
C LYS A 194 10.81 -6.77 9.50
N ARG A 195 11.91 -6.36 8.85
CA ARG A 195 11.96 -5.13 8.06
C ARG A 195 11.02 -5.22 6.86
N GLU A 196 11.02 -6.35 6.14
CA GLU A 196 10.21 -6.55 4.94
C GLU A 196 8.69 -6.65 5.24
N LEU A 197 8.30 -7.00 6.45
CA LEU A 197 6.91 -7.14 6.87
C LEU A 197 6.33 -5.89 7.58
N LYS A 198 7.17 -4.84 7.82
CA LYS A 198 6.71 -3.55 8.35
C LYS A 198 5.86 -2.78 7.34
N ASP A 199 5.01 -1.89 7.85
CA ASP A 199 4.19 -0.98 7.05
C ASP A 199 5.02 -0.09 6.12
N SER A 200 6.26 0.20 6.53
CA SER A 200 7.21 0.99 5.74
C SER A 200 7.83 0.24 4.55
N SER A 201 7.70 -1.09 4.46
CA SER A 201 8.23 -1.84 3.31
C SER A 201 7.36 -1.66 2.05
N ALA A 202 7.96 -1.82 0.87
CA ALA A 202 7.20 -1.86 -0.38
C ALA A 202 6.40 -3.16 -0.49
N PHE A 203 5.26 -3.12 -1.14
CA PHE A 203 4.42 -4.27 -1.46
C PHE A 203 4.12 -5.20 -0.26
N THR A 204 3.99 -4.63 0.92
CA THR A 204 3.80 -5.34 2.18
C THR A 204 2.59 -6.26 2.17
N ALA A 205 1.47 -5.84 1.55
CA ALA A 205 0.27 -6.66 1.43
C ALA A 205 0.57 -8.02 0.79
N PHE A 206 1.31 -8.05 -0.32
CA PHE A 206 1.68 -9.30 -1.00
C PHE A 206 2.59 -10.20 -0.16
N LYS A 207 3.51 -9.62 0.61
CA LYS A 207 4.41 -10.38 1.50
C LYS A 207 3.64 -11.03 2.64
N ARG A 208 2.70 -10.30 3.27
CA ARG A 208 1.83 -10.83 4.32
C ARG A 208 0.92 -11.91 3.78
N TRP A 209 0.30 -11.71 2.61
CA TRP A 209 -0.55 -12.71 1.97
C TRP A 209 0.20 -13.96 1.53
N LEU A 210 1.47 -13.86 1.18
CA LEU A 210 2.30 -15.05 0.94
C LEU A 210 2.42 -15.93 2.19
N ILE A 211 2.51 -15.34 3.38
CA ILE A 211 2.51 -16.07 4.65
C ILE A 211 1.13 -16.61 4.95
N TRP A 212 0.10 -15.78 4.91
CA TRP A 212 -1.27 -16.12 5.29
C TRP A 212 -1.93 -17.18 4.39
N ASP A 213 -1.60 -17.21 3.11
CA ASP A 213 -2.10 -18.26 2.19
C ASP A 213 -1.33 -19.57 2.32
N ASN A 214 -0.20 -19.59 3.02
CA ASN A 214 0.64 -20.78 3.19
C ASN A 214 0.99 -21.01 4.68
N GLU A 215 -0.01 -20.94 5.54
CA GLU A 215 0.14 -21.01 7.00
C GLU A 215 0.85 -22.30 7.45
N GLU A 216 0.54 -23.44 6.84
CA GLU A 216 1.21 -24.74 7.14
C GLU A 216 2.72 -24.65 6.93
N LYS A 217 3.18 -23.87 5.95
CA LYS A 217 4.61 -23.78 5.61
C LYS A 217 5.30 -22.55 6.21
N TYR A 218 4.59 -21.44 6.32
CA TYR A 218 5.15 -20.14 6.67
C TYR A 218 4.51 -19.49 7.90
N GLY A 219 3.59 -20.16 8.59
CA GLY A 219 2.87 -19.61 9.75
C GLY A 219 3.79 -19.10 10.85
N GLU A 220 4.95 -19.75 11.06
CA GLU A 220 5.94 -19.28 12.04
C GLU A 220 6.47 -17.86 11.75
N LEU A 221 6.42 -17.41 10.50
CA LEU A 221 6.87 -16.08 10.09
C LEU A 221 5.89 -14.99 10.48
N GLU A 222 4.65 -15.33 10.87
CA GLU A 222 3.66 -14.35 11.33
C GLU A 222 4.14 -13.59 12.58
N LYS A 223 5.03 -14.19 13.39
CA LYS A 223 5.67 -13.50 14.52
C LYS A 223 6.47 -12.26 14.11
N PHE A 224 6.86 -12.12 12.85
CA PHE A 224 7.59 -10.97 12.31
C PHE A 224 6.67 -9.86 11.76
N ILE A 225 5.38 -10.14 11.61
CA ILE A 225 4.37 -9.11 11.27
C ILE A 225 4.11 -8.28 12.54
N PRO A 226 4.04 -6.93 12.43
CA PRO A 226 3.69 -6.08 13.57
C PRO A 226 2.39 -6.53 14.23
N GLU A 227 2.32 -6.53 15.57
CA GLU A 227 1.21 -7.12 16.34
C GLU A 227 -0.17 -6.55 15.96
N ASN A 228 -0.24 -5.23 15.75
CA ASN A 228 -1.46 -4.54 15.32
C ASN A 228 -1.86 -4.82 13.86
N GLN A 229 -1.06 -5.58 13.11
CA GLN A 229 -1.23 -5.91 11.69
C GLN A 229 -1.33 -7.42 11.44
N LYS A 230 -1.22 -8.24 12.48
CA LYS A 230 -1.42 -9.69 12.35
C LYS A 230 -2.84 -9.99 11.90
N LYS A 231 -2.99 -11.04 11.10
CA LYS A 231 -4.29 -11.56 10.73
C LYS A 231 -5.01 -11.97 12.03
N LYS A 232 -6.00 -11.21 12.45
CA LYS A 232 -6.87 -11.70 13.49
C LYS A 232 -7.54 -12.94 12.90
N LEU A 233 -7.25 -14.12 13.47
CA LEU A 233 -8.08 -15.30 13.26
C LEU A 233 -9.48 -14.87 13.67
N PHE A 234 -10.28 -14.50 12.69
CA PHE A 234 -11.71 -14.28 12.94
C PHE A 234 -12.25 -15.66 13.23
N ASP A 235 -12.73 -15.84 14.45
CA ASP A 235 -13.47 -17.02 14.85
C ASP A 235 -14.43 -17.39 13.71
N ILE A 236 -14.24 -18.62 13.24
CA ILE A 236 -15.07 -19.27 12.21
C ILE A 236 -16.42 -19.56 12.82
#